data_073140ff5aa2273501c78c85751ea0a4
#
_entry.id   073140ff5aa2273501c78c85751ea0a4
#
_cell.length_a   1.000
_cell.length_b   1.000
_cell.length_c   1.000
_cell.angle_alpha   90.00
_cell.angle_beta   90.00
_cell.angle_gamma   90.00
#
_symmetry.space_group_name_H-M   'P 1'
#
loop_
_entity.id
_entity.type
_entity.pdbx_description
1 polymer ?
#
loop_
_entity_poly.entity_id
_entity_poly.type
_entity_poly.pdbx_seq_one_letter_code
_entity_poly.pdbx_strand_id
1 'polypeptide(L)'
;IPLSTGKEYVKIGDIDYINQVKSKYGIPLDKKYIFSLCNLDPRKNLIFSIKNFLRFVEKNNLDNFIFVLGGSYFKDFENILNENIENLGEKKDKILKIGYVDDEDMSALYSGAEMFLFPSLYEGFGIPVLEAMKCGLPVICSNTTSLPEVIGDCGIKINPYSDSEMLSAMEKMYFDRDFREKCIIKGIERSKLFTWEKCVDVISETINEDLQFGK
;
A
#
# COMPACT_ATOMS: atom_id res chain seq x y z
N ILE A 1 -18.86 3.19 -7.85
CA ILE A 1 -18.31 3.05 -9.22
C ILE A 1 -16.91 2.47 -9.08
N PRO A 2 -16.64 1.29 -9.64
CA PRO A 2 -15.31 0.69 -9.62
C PRO A 2 -14.35 1.51 -10.50
N LEU A 3 -13.18 1.85 -9.95
CA LEU A 3 -12.11 2.49 -10.70
C LEU A 3 -11.08 1.45 -11.17
N SER A 4 -10.14 1.87 -12.02
CA SER A 4 -9.01 1.07 -12.45
C SER A 4 -7.69 1.81 -12.23
N THR A 5 -6.58 1.13 -12.47
CA THR A 5 -5.24 1.71 -12.54
C THR A 5 -4.77 1.77 -13.98
N GLY A 6 -3.64 2.43 -14.23
CA GLY A 6 -2.96 2.38 -15.52
C GLY A 6 -2.54 0.96 -15.93
N LYS A 7 -2.24 0.78 -17.22
CA LYS A 7 -1.77 -0.51 -17.78
C LYS A 7 -0.31 -0.80 -17.42
N GLU A 8 0.43 0.22 -17.03
CA GLU A 8 1.84 0.19 -16.63
C GLU A 8 2.10 -0.60 -15.34
N TYR A 9 1.09 -0.72 -14.47
CA TYR A 9 1.24 -1.46 -13.23
C TYR A 9 1.25 -2.97 -13.49
N VAL A 10 2.44 -3.56 -13.32
CA VAL A 10 2.71 -4.99 -13.51
C VAL A 10 3.76 -5.48 -12.52
N LYS A 11 3.75 -6.78 -12.22
CA LYS A 11 4.80 -7.40 -11.41
C LYS A 11 6.12 -7.40 -12.18
N ILE A 12 7.16 -6.75 -11.63
CA ILE A 12 8.52 -6.75 -12.15
C ILE A 12 9.29 -7.93 -11.56
N GLY A 13 9.88 -8.76 -12.44
CA GLY A 13 10.75 -9.88 -12.06
C GLY A 13 12.24 -9.59 -12.24
N ASP A 14 12.58 -8.48 -12.88
CA ASP A 14 13.96 -8.05 -13.12
C ASP A 14 14.54 -7.41 -11.84
N ILE A 15 15.39 -8.15 -11.16
CA ILE A 15 16.03 -7.71 -9.90
C ILE A 15 16.99 -6.55 -10.12
N ASP A 16 17.68 -6.51 -11.24
CA ASP A 16 18.64 -5.44 -11.54
C ASP A 16 17.88 -4.12 -11.76
N TYR A 17 16.76 -4.14 -12.47
CA TYR A 17 15.90 -2.98 -12.60
C TYR A 17 15.31 -2.53 -11.26
N ILE A 18 14.81 -3.45 -10.43
CA ILE A 18 14.34 -3.14 -9.08
C ILE A 18 15.44 -2.47 -8.26
N ASN A 19 16.67 -2.99 -8.30
CA ASN A 19 17.80 -2.43 -7.57
C ASN A 19 18.21 -1.05 -8.09
N GLN A 20 18.14 -0.82 -9.40
CA GLN A 20 18.37 0.50 -10.00
C GLN A 20 17.35 1.51 -9.47
N VAL A 21 16.07 1.16 -9.44
CA VAL A 21 15.01 2.02 -8.91
C VAL A 21 15.18 2.23 -7.41
N LYS A 22 15.49 1.18 -6.62
CA LYS A 22 15.82 1.33 -5.20
C LYS A 22 16.93 2.35 -5.00
N SER A 23 18.01 2.27 -5.77
CA SER A 23 19.15 3.21 -5.68
C SER A 23 18.75 4.64 -6.03
N LYS A 24 17.91 4.84 -7.05
CA LYS A 24 17.39 6.16 -7.44
C LYS A 24 16.67 6.86 -6.29
N TYR A 25 15.92 6.12 -5.47
CA TYR A 25 15.17 6.63 -4.33
C TYR A 25 15.90 6.47 -2.99
N GLY A 26 17.19 6.13 -2.99
CA GLY A 26 17.99 6.01 -1.77
C GLY A 26 17.61 4.84 -0.88
N ILE A 27 16.93 3.82 -1.40
CA ILE A 27 16.58 2.60 -0.65
C ILE A 27 17.81 1.68 -0.64
N PRO A 28 18.40 1.36 0.54
CA PRO A 28 19.57 0.50 0.63
C PRO A 28 19.32 -0.88 0.03
N LEU A 29 20.25 -1.38 -0.79
CA LEU A 29 20.08 -2.64 -1.52
C LEU A 29 20.10 -3.88 -0.61
N ASP A 30 20.79 -3.79 0.52
CA ASP A 30 20.88 -4.83 1.55
C ASP A 30 19.67 -4.86 2.49
N LYS A 31 18.78 -3.85 2.41
CA LYS A 31 17.58 -3.78 3.24
C LYS A 31 16.35 -4.32 2.51
N LYS A 32 15.53 -5.04 3.27
CA LYS A 32 14.14 -5.32 2.95
C LYS A 32 13.28 -4.15 3.35
N TYR A 33 12.19 -3.92 2.65
CA TYR A 33 11.31 -2.82 3.02
C TYR A 33 9.84 -3.18 2.95
N ILE A 34 9.10 -2.53 3.84
CA ILE A 34 7.65 -2.43 3.81
C ILE A 34 7.32 -1.10 3.16
N PHE A 35 6.29 -1.05 2.34
CA PHE A 35 5.99 0.13 1.54
C PHE A 35 4.62 0.71 1.89
N SER A 36 4.52 2.03 1.88
CA SER A 36 3.26 2.78 1.87
C SER A 36 3.37 3.91 0.88
N LEU A 37 2.35 4.08 0.04
CA LEU A 37 2.27 5.15 -0.94
C LEU A 37 1.02 5.97 -0.69
N CYS A 38 1.20 7.26 -0.46
CA CYS A 38 0.06 8.16 -0.30
C CYS A 38 0.51 9.62 -0.30
N ASN A 39 -0.41 10.51 -0.60
CA ASN A 39 -0.23 11.89 -0.15
C ASN A 39 -0.16 11.87 1.38
N LEU A 40 0.81 12.58 1.96
CA LEU A 40 1.01 12.61 3.41
C LEU A 40 -0.13 13.41 4.08
N ASP A 41 -1.24 12.74 4.28
CA ASP A 41 -2.49 13.25 4.84
C ASP A 41 -2.80 12.47 6.13
N PRO A 42 -3.32 13.08 7.19
CA PRO A 42 -3.69 12.39 8.43
C PRO A 42 -4.58 11.17 8.23
N ARG A 43 -5.47 11.19 7.21
CA ARG A 43 -6.34 10.07 6.87
C ARG A 43 -5.59 8.78 6.52
N LYS A 44 -4.34 8.90 6.06
CA LYS A 44 -3.50 7.75 5.67
C LYS A 44 -2.93 6.99 6.87
N ASN A 45 -3.08 7.54 8.07
CA ASN A 45 -2.76 6.89 9.34
C ASN A 45 -1.29 6.41 9.44
N LEU A 46 -0.36 7.23 8.90
CA LEU A 46 1.06 6.87 8.79
C LEU A 46 1.74 6.72 10.14
N ILE A 47 1.38 7.54 11.14
CA ILE A 47 1.96 7.44 12.50
C ILE A 47 1.62 6.09 13.12
N PHE A 48 0.39 5.61 12.93
CA PHE A 48 -0.02 4.26 13.33
C PHE A 48 0.78 3.18 12.59
N SER A 49 1.01 3.35 11.29
CA SER A 49 1.82 2.43 10.48
C SER A 49 3.27 2.36 10.97
N ILE A 50 3.90 3.52 11.20
CA ILE A 50 5.29 3.62 11.70
C ILE A 50 5.42 2.93 13.06
N LYS A 51 4.52 3.26 14.01
CA LYS A 51 4.51 2.66 15.35
C LYS A 51 4.44 1.13 15.29
N ASN A 52 3.54 0.59 14.47
CA ASN A 52 3.36 -0.86 14.37
C ASN A 52 4.46 -1.54 13.57
N PHE A 53 5.02 -0.89 12.54
CA PHE A 53 6.22 -1.36 11.87
C PHE A 53 7.40 -1.51 12.85
N LEU A 54 7.68 -0.51 13.67
CA LEU A 54 8.76 -0.59 14.66
C LEU A 54 8.53 -1.72 15.67
N ARG A 55 7.31 -1.90 16.16
CA ARG A 55 6.96 -3.03 17.03
C ARG A 55 7.15 -4.38 16.35
N PHE A 56 6.79 -4.47 15.06
CA PHE A 56 6.95 -5.70 14.28
C PHE A 56 8.43 -6.07 14.14
N VAL A 57 9.28 -5.13 13.75
CA VAL A 57 10.72 -5.41 13.55
C VAL A 57 11.43 -5.69 14.87
N GLU A 58 11.09 -4.99 15.95
CA GLU A 58 11.67 -5.23 17.29
C GLU A 58 11.27 -6.59 17.83
N LYS A 59 9.98 -6.90 17.86
CA LYS A 59 9.47 -8.17 18.38
C LYS A 59 10.07 -9.38 17.68
N ASN A 60 10.37 -9.24 16.38
CA ASN A 60 10.82 -10.36 15.53
C ASN A 60 12.31 -10.31 15.19
N ASN A 61 13.09 -9.39 15.79
CA ASN A 61 14.53 -9.19 15.55
C ASN A 61 14.88 -9.02 14.06
N LEU A 62 14.12 -8.16 13.36
CA LEU A 62 14.28 -7.90 11.93
C LEU A 62 15.10 -6.62 11.67
N ASP A 63 16.41 -6.66 11.94
CA ASP A 63 17.28 -5.47 11.87
C ASP A 63 17.50 -4.95 10.45
N ASN A 64 17.34 -5.82 9.45
CA ASN A 64 17.52 -5.48 8.04
C ASN A 64 16.27 -4.90 7.37
N PHE A 65 15.23 -4.53 8.13
CA PHE A 65 14.01 -3.92 7.60
C PHE A 65 13.99 -2.41 7.76
N ILE A 66 13.43 -1.73 6.74
CA ILE A 66 13.04 -0.32 6.78
C ILE A 66 11.59 -0.15 6.32
N PHE A 67 10.98 0.95 6.71
CA PHE A 67 9.68 1.37 6.23
C PHE A 67 9.85 2.54 5.24
N VAL A 68 9.45 2.33 4.00
CA VAL A 68 9.56 3.30 2.92
C VAL A 68 8.21 3.99 2.71
N LEU A 69 8.23 5.31 2.77
CA LEU A 69 7.07 6.18 2.58
C LEU A 69 7.24 6.97 1.29
N GLY A 70 6.44 6.67 0.28
CA GLY A 70 6.36 7.40 -0.98
C GLY A 70 5.14 8.32 -1.04
N GLY A 71 5.25 9.39 -1.83
CA GLY A 71 4.15 10.30 -2.13
C GLY A 71 4.43 11.76 -1.84
N SER A 72 3.51 12.63 -2.27
CA SER A 72 3.63 14.08 -2.14
C SER A 72 3.27 14.55 -0.73
N TYR A 73 3.78 15.72 -0.36
CA TYR A 73 3.62 16.29 0.97
C TYR A 73 2.49 17.34 1.01
N PHE A 74 1.59 17.20 2.00
CA PHE A 74 0.80 18.32 2.50
C PHE A 74 1.57 19.00 3.63
N LYS A 75 1.99 20.27 3.45
CA LYS A 75 2.91 20.98 4.34
C LYS A 75 2.58 20.86 5.84
N ASP A 76 1.33 20.96 6.19
CA ASP A 76 0.92 20.97 7.61
C ASP A 76 1.12 19.60 8.29
N PHE A 77 0.83 18.51 7.58
CA PHE A 77 1.02 17.17 8.13
C PHE A 77 2.47 16.70 8.05
N GLU A 78 3.24 17.22 7.12
CA GLU A 78 4.67 16.89 6.99
C GLU A 78 5.43 17.26 8.27
N ASN A 79 5.18 18.42 8.84
CA ASN A 79 5.82 18.87 10.07
C ASN A 79 5.50 17.92 11.23
N ILE A 80 4.23 17.53 11.38
CA ILE A 80 3.77 16.58 12.40
C ILE A 80 4.45 15.22 12.20
N LEU A 81 4.52 14.73 10.97
CA LEU A 81 5.14 13.45 10.66
C LEU A 81 6.65 13.48 10.95
N ASN A 82 7.33 14.56 10.55
CA ASN A 82 8.76 14.75 10.81
C ASN A 82 9.06 14.79 12.30
N GLU A 83 8.29 15.54 13.09
CA GLU A 83 8.43 15.59 14.53
C GLU A 83 8.25 14.20 15.18
N ASN A 84 7.24 13.45 14.74
CA ASN A 84 7.04 12.08 15.22
C ASN A 84 8.21 11.17 14.86
N ILE A 85 8.80 11.30 13.66
CA ILE A 85 9.96 10.51 13.24
C ILE A 85 11.20 10.91 14.04
N GLU A 86 11.49 12.21 14.22
CA GLU A 86 12.63 12.67 15.02
C GLU A 86 12.56 12.20 16.48
N ASN A 87 11.36 12.17 17.05
CA ASN A 87 11.13 11.69 18.43
C ASN A 87 11.36 10.18 18.60
N LEU A 88 11.60 9.42 17.51
CA LEU A 88 11.96 8.00 17.58
C LEU A 88 13.42 7.76 18.00
N GLY A 89 14.26 8.81 18.05
CA GLY A 89 15.69 8.69 18.34
C GLY A 89 16.41 7.85 17.28
N GLU A 90 17.21 6.87 17.69
CA GLU A 90 17.97 6.00 16.78
C GLU A 90 17.09 5.17 15.83
N LYS A 91 15.83 4.93 16.21
CA LYS A 91 14.90 4.16 15.36
C LYS A 91 14.42 4.91 14.11
N LYS A 92 14.63 6.23 14.04
CA LYS A 92 14.29 7.05 12.88
C LYS A 92 14.95 6.57 11.60
N ASP A 93 16.15 5.99 11.68
CA ASP A 93 16.90 5.46 10.54
C ASP A 93 16.22 4.24 9.89
N LYS A 94 15.21 3.66 10.55
CA LYS A 94 14.34 2.64 9.96
C LYS A 94 13.18 3.20 9.12
N ILE A 95 13.01 4.53 9.08
CA ILE A 95 11.93 5.19 8.33
C ILE A 95 12.54 6.02 7.22
N LEU A 96 12.27 5.66 5.98
CA LEU A 96 12.78 6.36 4.80
C LEU A 96 11.63 7.03 4.05
N LYS A 97 11.67 8.36 3.97
CA LYS A 97 10.76 9.14 3.11
C LYS A 97 11.42 9.37 1.77
N ILE A 98 10.82 8.87 0.69
CA ILE A 98 11.37 8.98 -0.67
C ILE A 98 10.73 10.09 -1.51
N GLY A 99 9.71 10.78 -0.98
CA GLY A 99 9.03 11.85 -1.69
C GLY A 99 8.18 11.37 -2.86
N TYR A 100 8.03 12.22 -3.86
CA TYR A 100 7.31 11.88 -5.09
C TYR A 100 8.02 10.74 -5.82
N VAL A 101 7.24 9.85 -6.38
CA VAL A 101 7.72 8.71 -7.16
C VAL A 101 7.22 8.86 -8.60
N ASP A 102 8.10 8.73 -9.55
CA ASP A 102 7.76 8.74 -10.97
C ASP A 102 6.91 7.51 -11.33
N ASP A 103 5.89 7.68 -12.15
CA ASP A 103 4.93 6.62 -12.49
C ASP A 103 5.62 5.37 -13.08
N GLU A 104 6.67 5.55 -13.86
CA GLU A 104 7.47 4.47 -14.47
C GLU A 104 8.19 3.59 -13.43
N ASP A 105 8.53 4.13 -12.25
CA ASP A 105 9.26 3.44 -11.19
C ASP A 105 8.34 2.72 -10.20
N MET A 106 7.07 3.07 -10.21
CA MET A 106 6.10 2.57 -9.23
C MET A 106 6.01 1.05 -9.21
N SER A 107 5.96 0.41 -10.40
CA SER A 107 5.89 -1.05 -10.49
C SER A 107 7.10 -1.75 -9.87
N ALA A 108 8.29 -1.17 -10.02
CA ALA A 108 9.52 -1.70 -9.42
C ALA A 108 9.51 -1.55 -7.89
N LEU A 109 9.07 -0.40 -7.37
CA LEU A 109 8.97 -0.17 -5.93
C LEU A 109 7.92 -1.08 -5.27
N TYR A 110 6.75 -1.28 -5.90
CA TYR A 110 5.80 -2.25 -5.42
C TYR A 110 6.35 -3.68 -5.46
N SER A 111 6.97 -4.08 -6.57
CA SER A 111 7.46 -5.46 -6.75
C SER A 111 8.64 -5.80 -5.84
N GLY A 112 9.45 -4.83 -5.46
CA GLY A 112 10.60 -5.01 -4.58
C GLY A 112 10.29 -5.01 -3.08
N ALA A 113 9.06 -4.65 -2.69
CA ALA A 113 8.65 -4.57 -1.30
C ALA A 113 8.21 -5.92 -0.72
N GLU A 114 8.27 -6.07 0.62
CA GLU A 114 7.79 -7.27 1.32
C GLU A 114 6.27 -7.26 1.51
N MET A 115 5.68 -6.11 1.81
CA MET A 115 4.23 -5.92 1.93
C MET A 115 3.86 -4.45 1.80
N PHE A 116 2.62 -4.19 1.46
CA PHE A 116 2.03 -2.87 1.36
C PHE A 116 1.14 -2.58 2.57
N LEU A 117 1.42 -1.50 3.31
CA LEU A 117 0.58 -1.06 4.41
C LEU A 117 -0.27 0.14 4.00
N PHE A 118 -1.59 -0.01 4.13
CA PHE A 118 -2.54 1.04 3.76
C PHE A 118 -3.71 1.12 4.77
N PRO A 119 -3.43 1.42 6.06
CA PRO A 119 -4.45 1.47 7.11
C PRO A 119 -5.20 2.81 7.12
N SER A 120 -5.58 3.30 5.95
CA SER A 120 -6.30 4.57 5.80
C SER A 120 -7.61 4.55 6.59
N LEU A 121 -7.94 5.68 7.21
CA LEU A 121 -9.18 5.87 7.95
C LEU A 121 -10.37 6.06 7.01
N TYR A 122 -10.13 6.66 5.84
CA TYR A 122 -11.16 6.91 4.84
C TYR A 122 -10.56 6.93 3.43
N GLU A 123 -11.19 6.19 2.49
CA GLU A 123 -10.87 6.17 1.07
C GLU A 123 -12.15 6.17 0.23
N GLY A 124 -12.10 6.88 -0.91
CA GLY A 124 -13.17 6.80 -1.90
C GLY A 124 -13.15 5.50 -2.69
N PHE A 125 -11.96 4.95 -2.98
CA PHE A 125 -11.79 3.66 -3.67
C PHE A 125 -10.59 2.87 -3.14
N GLY A 126 -9.38 3.41 -3.19
CA GLY A 126 -8.15 2.72 -2.78
C GLY A 126 -7.31 2.27 -3.98
N ILE A 127 -7.11 3.17 -4.96
CA ILE A 127 -6.27 2.91 -6.14
C ILE A 127 -4.90 2.33 -5.76
N PRO A 128 -4.14 2.84 -4.75
CA PRO A 128 -2.86 2.27 -4.37
C PRO A 128 -2.92 0.80 -3.92
N VAL A 129 -4.04 0.36 -3.33
CA VAL A 129 -4.25 -1.06 -3.00
C VAL A 129 -4.35 -1.90 -4.26
N LEU A 130 -5.06 -1.41 -5.26
CA LEU A 130 -5.21 -2.09 -6.55
C LEU A 130 -3.88 -2.16 -7.32
N GLU A 131 -3.07 -1.09 -7.28
CA GLU A 131 -1.74 -1.03 -7.87
C GLU A 131 -0.79 -2.06 -7.23
N ALA A 132 -0.74 -2.09 -5.90
CA ALA A 132 0.03 -3.06 -5.14
C ALA A 132 -0.36 -4.50 -5.52
N MET A 133 -1.66 -4.79 -5.60
CA MET A 133 -2.17 -6.11 -6.02
C MET A 133 -1.74 -6.48 -7.44
N LYS A 134 -1.80 -5.56 -8.40
CA LYS A 134 -1.33 -5.77 -9.78
C LYS A 134 0.16 -6.09 -9.84
N CYS A 135 0.96 -5.42 -9.02
CA CYS A 135 2.39 -5.65 -8.92
C CYS A 135 2.77 -6.88 -8.09
N GLY A 136 1.79 -7.66 -7.64
CA GLY A 136 2.02 -8.87 -6.85
C GLY A 136 2.54 -8.60 -5.44
N LEU A 137 2.30 -7.41 -4.90
CA LEU A 137 2.64 -7.08 -3.53
C LEU A 137 1.48 -7.43 -2.59
N PRO A 138 1.69 -8.24 -1.54
CA PRO A 138 0.64 -8.56 -0.59
C PRO A 138 0.26 -7.33 0.25
N VAL A 139 -1.03 -7.15 0.49
CA VAL A 139 -1.61 -5.93 1.06
C VAL A 139 -2.19 -6.18 2.44
N ILE A 140 -1.91 -5.25 3.36
CA ILE A 140 -2.62 -5.07 4.63
C ILE A 140 -3.28 -3.70 4.60
N CYS A 141 -4.61 -3.64 4.63
CA CYS A 141 -5.35 -2.37 4.60
C CYS A 141 -6.43 -2.34 5.68
N SER A 142 -7.03 -1.18 5.90
CA SER A 142 -8.16 -1.06 6.83
C SER A 142 -9.41 -1.79 6.33
N ASN A 143 -10.25 -2.18 7.28
CA ASN A 143 -11.56 -2.81 7.04
C ASN A 143 -12.69 -1.79 6.89
N THR A 144 -12.35 -0.53 6.55
CA THR A 144 -13.29 0.59 6.48
C THR A 144 -13.48 1.09 5.04
N THR A 145 -14.60 1.77 4.81
CA THR A 145 -14.96 2.44 3.56
C THR A 145 -14.94 1.50 2.35
N SER A 146 -14.28 1.86 1.25
CA SER A 146 -14.21 1.09 0.01
C SER A 146 -13.13 -0.01 0.00
N LEU A 147 -12.17 0.02 0.93
CA LEU A 147 -11.02 -0.88 0.91
C LEU A 147 -11.41 -2.38 0.99
N PRO A 148 -12.38 -2.81 1.83
CA PRO A 148 -12.83 -4.19 1.84
C PRO A 148 -13.36 -4.68 0.49
N GLU A 149 -14.03 -3.79 -0.27
CA GLU A 149 -14.53 -4.09 -1.60
C GLU A 149 -13.39 -4.27 -2.61
N VAL A 150 -12.36 -3.43 -2.55
CA VAL A 150 -11.23 -3.51 -3.47
C VAL A 150 -10.38 -4.74 -3.20
N ILE A 151 -9.96 -4.97 -1.96
CA ILE A 151 -9.05 -6.06 -1.60
C ILE A 151 -9.72 -7.43 -1.64
N GLY A 152 -11.03 -7.53 -1.31
CA GLY A 152 -11.73 -8.82 -1.18
C GLY A 152 -11.03 -9.74 -0.18
N ASP A 153 -10.71 -10.98 -0.62
CA ASP A 153 -10.00 -12.00 0.17
C ASP A 153 -8.54 -12.17 -0.26
N CYS A 154 -7.96 -11.13 -0.88
CA CYS A 154 -6.62 -11.17 -1.47
C CYS A 154 -5.56 -10.55 -0.57
N GLY A 155 -5.88 -10.21 0.68
CA GLY A 155 -4.98 -9.62 1.66
C GLY A 155 -5.62 -9.62 3.05
N ILE A 156 -5.04 -8.88 3.98
CA ILE A 156 -5.55 -8.79 5.35
C ILE A 156 -6.21 -7.43 5.57
N LYS A 157 -7.42 -7.47 6.09
CA LYS A 157 -8.20 -6.29 6.51
C LYS A 157 -8.10 -6.16 8.03
N ILE A 158 -7.76 -4.97 8.51
CA ILE A 158 -7.57 -4.69 9.94
C ILE A 158 -8.42 -3.48 10.37
N ASN A 159 -8.75 -3.43 11.64
CA ASN A 159 -9.24 -2.21 12.26
C ASN A 159 -8.07 -1.20 12.33
N PRO A 160 -8.18 -0.01 11.69
CA PRO A 160 -7.11 0.97 11.63
C PRO A 160 -6.76 1.63 12.99
N TYR A 161 -7.43 1.24 14.06
CA TYR A 161 -7.15 1.67 15.43
C TYR A 161 -6.62 0.53 16.31
N SER A 162 -6.48 -0.69 15.77
CA SER A 162 -6.06 -1.88 16.53
C SER A 162 -4.59 -2.22 16.27
N ASP A 163 -3.71 -1.84 17.22
CA ASP A 163 -2.29 -2.20 17.17
C ASP A 163 -2.08 -3.74 17.11
N SER A 164 -2.90 -4.49 17.83
CA SER A 164 -2.79 -5.95 17.89
C SER A 164 -3.16 -6.62 16.56
N GLU A 165 -4.20 -6.12 15.87
CA GLU A 165 -4.57 -6.64 14.55
C GLU A 165 -3.49 -6.32 13.52
N MET A 166 -2.94 -5.08 13.50
CA MET A 166 -1.88 -4.70 12.59
C MET A 166 -0.64 -5.58 12.79
N LEU A 167 -0.19 -5.75 14.04
CA LEU A 167 0.98 -6.57 14.34
C LEU A 167 0.76 -8.02 13.91
N SER A 168 -0.38 -8.61 14.27
CA SER A 168 -0.71 -10.00 13.88
C SER A 168 -0.82 -10.15 12.36
N ALA A 169 -1.35 -9.14 11.66
CA ALA A 169 -1.44 -9.14 10.19
C ALA A 169 -0.05 -9.12 9.56
N MET A 170 0.86 -8.27 10.06
CA MET A 170 2.24 -8.20 9.55
C MET A 170 2.99 -9.52 9.81
N GLU A 171 2.87 -10.09 11.01
CA GLU A 171 3.48 -11.39 11.35
C GLU A 171 2.95 -12.51 10.44
N LYS A 172 1.62 -12.60 10.27
CA LYS A 172 1.02 -13.59 9.39
C LYS A 172 1.48 -13.40 7.94
N MET A 173 1.47 -12.18 7.42
CA MET A 173 1.86 -11.89 6.04
C MET A 173 3.34 -12.20 5.79
N TYR A 174 4.19 -12.03 6.80
CA TYR A 174 5.62 -12.25 6.64
C TYR A 174 6.07 -13.70 6.86
N PHE A 175 5.53 -14.36 7.89
CA PHE A 175 6.00 -15.69 8.29
C PHE A 175 5.21 -16.85 7.67
N ASP A 176 3.93 -16.65 7.33
CA ASP A 176 3.11 -17.65 6.66
C ASP A 176 3.27 -17.53 5.13
N ARG A 177 4.27 -18.24 4.60
CA ARG A 177 4.63 -18.22 3.17
C ARG A 177 3.47 -18.66 2.27
N ASP A 178 2.75 -19.71 2.67
CA ASP A 178 1.63 -20.24 1.89
C ASP A 178 0.47 -19.24 1.82
N PHE A 179 0.19 -18.58 2.93
CA PHE A 179 -0.81 -17.53 2.99
C PHE A 179 -0.40 -16.32 2.13
N ARG A 180 0.85 -15.88 2.26
CA ARG A 180 1.42 -14.78 1.47
C ARG A 180 1.30 -15.06 -0.03
N GLU A 181 1.72 -16.24 -0.48
CA GLU A 181 1.66 -16.62 -1.90
C GLU A 181 0.22 -16.67 -2.42
N LYS A 182 -0.71 -17.21 -1.62
CA LYS A 182 -2.15 -17.14 -1.95
C LYS A 182 -2.67 -15.72 -2.09
N CYS A 183 -2.24 -14.79 -1.22
CA CYS A 183 -2.61 -13.37 -1.33
C CYS A 183 -2.08 -12.76 -2.62
N ILE A 184 -0.82 -13.04 -3.00
CA ILE A 184 -0.20 -12.54 -4.22
C ILE A 184 -0.97 -13.02 -5.46
N ILE A 185 -1.16 -14.33 -5.60
CA ILE A 185 -1.85 -14.92 -6.75
C ILE A 185 -3.28 -14.39 -6.88
N LYS A 186 -4.05 -14.44 -5.78
CA LYS A 186 -5.42 -13.95 -5.76
C LYS A 186 -5.50 -12.45 -6.01
N GLY A 187 -4.53 -11.67 -5.52
CA GLY A 187 -4.46 -10.22 -5.72
C GLY A 187 -4.31 -9.86 -7.19
N ILE A 188 -3.36 -10.49 -7.88
CA ILE A 188 -3.16 -10.30 -9.31
C ILE A 188 -4.44 -10.66 -10.09
N GLU A 189 -5.05 -11.81 -9.80
CA GLU A 189 -6.28 -12.22 -10.50
C GLU A 189 -7.46 -11.28 -10.21
N ARG A 190 -7.64 -10.88 -8.95
CA ARG A 190 -8.70 -9.95 -8.58
C ARG A 190 -8.53 -8.58 -9.24
N SER A 191 -7.28 -8.10 -9.35
CA SER A 191 -7.01 -6.80 -9.96
C SER A 191 -7.48 -6.70 -11.41
N LYS A 192 -7.56 -7.81 -12.14
CA LYS A 192 -8.10 -7.89 -13.52
C LYS A 192 -9.60 -7.60 -13.60
N LEU A 193 -10.31 -7.67 -12.47
CA LEU A 193 -11.75 -7.36 -12.42
C LEU A 193 -12.02 -5.84 -12.49
N PHE A 194 -11.01 -5.02 -12.22
CA PHE A 194 -11.10 -3.57 -12.19
C PHE A 194 -10.52 -2.98 -13.47
N THR A 195 -11.39 -2.64 -14.42
CA THR A 195 -11.03 -2.07 -15.71
C THR A 195 -11.75 -0.77 -15.98
N TRP A 196 -11.18 0.10 -16.79
CA TRP A 196 -11.83 1.36 -17.17
C TRP A 196 -13.08 1.12 -18.00
N GLU A 197 -13.11 0.04 -18.79
CA GLU A 197 -14.30 -0.38 -19.55
C GLU A 197 -15.47 -0.64 -18.59
N LYS A 198 -15.27 -1.45 -17.55
CA LYS A 198 -16.31 -1.70 -16.54
C LYS A 198 -16.72 -0.44 -15.78
N CYS A 199 -15.79 0.49 -15.54
CA CYS A 199 -16.12 1.78 -14.94
C CYS A 199 -17.13 2.55 -15.81
N VAL A 200 -16.84 2.61 -17.12
CA VAL A 200 -17.71 3.28 -18.12
C VAL A 200 -19.06 2.58 -18.22
N ASP A 201 -19.08 1.25 -18.25
CA ASP A 201 -20.32 0.47 -18.32
C ASP A 201 -21.25 0.79 -17.13
N VAL A 202 -20.73 0.73 -15.90
CA VAL A 202 -21.52 1.04 -14.69
C VAL A 202 -22.02 2.49 -14.70
N ILE A 203 -21.20 3.46 -15.12
CA ILE A 203 -21.64 4.85 -15.23
C ILE A 203 -22.76 4.98 -16.24
N SER A 204 -22.62 4.36 -17.40
CA SER A 204 -23.61 4.42 -18.49
C SER A 204 -24.95 3.78 -18.08
N GLU A 205 -24.88 2.64 -17.40
CA GLU A 205 -26.07 1.95 -16.87
C GLU A 205 -26.80 2.84 -15.84
N THR A 206 -26.06 3.40 -14.87
CA THR A 206 -26.64 4.28 -13.83
C THR A 206 -27.32 5.50 -14.43
N ILE A 207 -26.69 6.17 -15.41
CA ILE A 207 -27.27 7.33 -16.09
C ILE A 207 -28.54 6.94 -16.85
N ASN A 208 -28.52 5.80 -17.54
CA ASN A 208 -29.69 5.34 -18.29
C ASN A 208 -30.88 4.98 -17.38
N GLU A 209 -30.61 4.37 -16.22
CA GLU A 209 -31.64 4.10 -15.22
C GLU A 209 -32.25 5.40 -14.69
N ASP A 210 -31.45 6.38 -14.29
CA ASP A 210 -31.92 7.67 -13.79
C ASP A 210 -32.78 8.42 -14.83
N LEU A 211 -32.38 8.37 -16.12
CA LEU A 211 -33.16 8.96 -17.21
C LEU A 211 -34.53 8.25 -17.46
N GLN A 212 -34.63 6.99 -17.10
CA GLN A 212 -35.91 6.27 -17.20
C GLN A 212 -36.88 6.58 -16.04
N PHE A 213 -36.32 6.83 -14.84
CA PHE A 213 -37.15 7.19 -13.66
C PHE A 213 -37.52 8.69 -13.62
N GLY A 214 -36.90 9.53 -14.45
CA GLY A 214 -37.18 10.97 -14.55
C GLY A 214 -38.34 11.32 -15.53
N LYS A 215 -39.05 10.34 -16.02
CA LYS A 215 -40.29 10.47 -16.81
C LYS A 215 -41.46 10.04 -15.97
#